data_8c85fd1f8ef91bb350403b0ed87f297a
#
_entry.id   8c85fd1f8ef91bb350403b0ed87f297a
#
_cell.length_a   1.000
_cell.length_b   1.000
_cell.length_c   1.000
_cell.angle_alpha   90.00
_cell.angle_beta   90.00
_cell.angle_gamma   90.00
#
_symmetry.space_group_name_H-M   'P 1'
#
loop_
_entity.id
_entity.type
_entity.pdbx_description
1 polymer ?
#
loop_
_entity_poly.entity_id
_entity_poly.type
_entity_poly.pdbx_seq_one_letter_code
_entity_poly.pdbx_strand_id
1 'polypeptide(L)'
;GICKRDQEAEIMVEVLQDIMQEIEDVIGKVKEEDLQNVMAELDKSKRVFVAGEGRSGFSARGFAMRLMHIGYTVYFVGETITPAMKEGDVFIGVSGSGKSASVVNDAKKAKEAGLTVIAVTSKPESPLAKEAKTVLVIPGTVKGDTGEARGSIQLLSSLFDQSLHITLDALCLLLSRRDHTANETATKAHW
;
A
#
# COMPACT_ATOMS: atom_id res chain seq x y z
N GLY A 1 -37.01 -27.00 11.31
CA GLY A 1 -35.61 -26.68 11.69
C GLY A 1 -34.83 -26.26 10.47
N ILE A 2 -34.05 -25.19 10.61
CA ILE A 2 -33.13 -24.71 9.57
C ILE A 2 -32.14 -25.85 9.25
N CYS A 3 -31.97 -26.15 7.97
CA CYS A 3 -31.06 -27.20 7.53
C CYS A 3 -29.61 -26.85 7.91
N LYS A 4 -28.78 -27.86 8.28
CA LYS A 4 -27.37 -27.65 8.60
C LYS A 4 -26.62 -26.84 7.52
N ARG A 5 -26.95 -27.07 6.24
CA ARG A 5 -26.36 -26.31 5.11
C ARG A 5 -26.72 -24.83 5.15
N ASP A 6 -27.91 -24.50 5.56
CA ASP A 6 -28.35 -23.09 5.64
C ASP A 6 -27.64 -22.37 6.79
N GLN A 7 -27.40 -23.05 7.91
CA GLN A 7 -26.63 -22.50 9.04
C GLN A 7 -25.15 -22.30 8.68
N GLU A 8 -24.55 -23.27 7.96
CA GLU A 8 -23.17 -23.12 7.50
C GLU A 8 -23.02 -21.97 6.48
N ALA A 9 -24.01 -21.79 5.60
CA ALA A 9 -24.04 -20.68 4.65
C ALA A 9 -24.19 -19.32 5.35
N GLU A 10 -25.03 -19.22 6.38
CA GLU A 10 -25.15 -18.01 7.20
C GLU A 10 -23.84 -17.64 7.88
N ILE A 11 -23.15 -18.62 8.49
CA ILE A 11 -21.84 -18.40 9.13
C ILE A 11 -20.80 -17.88 8.14
N MET A 12 -20.77 -18.40 6.91
CA MET A 12 -19.84 -17.94 5.87
C MET A 12 -20.11 -16.49 5.47
N VAL A 13 -21.38 -16.09 5.34
CA VAL A 13 -21.76 -14.69 5.02
C VAL A 13 -21.39 -13.77 6.16
N GLU A 14 -21.58 -14.18 7.42
CA GLU A 14 -21.16 -13.40 8.59
C GLU A 14 -19.64 -13.16 8.60
N VAL A 15 -18.83 -14.15 8.26
CA VAL A 15 -17.36 -13.97 8.18
C VAL A 15 -16.99 -12.91 7.14
N LEU A 16 -17.63 -12.91 5.99
CA LEU A 16 -17.40 -11.87 4.96
C LEU A 16 -17.79 -10.48 5.47
N GLN A 17 -18.92 -10.38 6.17
CA GLN A 17 -19.39 -9.12 6.75
C GLN A 17 -18.44 -8.61 7.85
N ASP A 18 -17.94 -9.51 8.69
CA ASP A 18 -16.97 -9.19 9.73
C ASP A 18 -15.65 -8.67 9.15
N ILE A 19 -15.16 -9.31 8.09
CA ILE A 19 -13.97 -8.84 7.36
C ILE A 19 -14.19 -7.44 6.80
N MET A 20 -15.31 -7.21 6.14
CA MET A 20 -15.64 -5.91 5.57
C MET A 20 -15.75 -4.82 6.65
N GLN A 21 -16.30 -5.16 7.81
CA GLN A 21 -16.39 -4.22 8.93
C GLN A 21 -15.00 -3.89 9.48
N GLU A 22 -14.12 -4.86 9.62
CA GLU A 22 -12.75 -4.63 10.05
C GLU A 22 -12.01 -3.70 9.07
N ILE A 23 -12.16 -3.91 7.76
CA ILE A 23 -11.58 -3.07 6.73
C ILE A 23 -12.12 -1.64 6.82
N GLU A 24 -13.42 -1.48 6.97
CA GLU A 24 -14.05 -0.16 7.11
C GLU A 24 -13.51 0.60 8.32
N ASP A 25 -13.35 -0.07 9.44
CA ASP A 25 -12.80 0.52 10.67
C ASP A 25 -11.34 0.99 10.47
N VAL A 26 -10.52 0.21 9.80
CA VAL A 26 -9.13 0.59 9.48
C VAL A 26 -9.08 1.78 8.52
N ILE A 27 -9.82 1.71 7.44
CA ILE A 27 -9.86 2.78 6.42
C ILE A 27 -10.38 4.08 7.02
N GLY A 28 -11.36 4.01 7.92
CA GLY A 28 -11.86 5.18 8.64
C GLY A 28 -10.83 5.91 9.49
N LYS A 29 -9.71 5.28 9.79
CA LYS A 29 -8.59 5.86 10.55
C LYS A 29 -7.45 6.37 9.66
N VAL A 30 -7.50 6.15 8.36
CA VAL A 30 -6.53 6.71 7.42
C VAL A 30 -6.75 8.22 7.34
N LYS A 31 -5.68 8.98 7.50
CA LYS A 31 -5.74 10.44 7.51
C LYS A 31 -5.71 10.99 6.10
N GLU A 32 -6.63 11.89 5.79
CA GLU A 32 -6.66 12.63 4.52
C GLU A 32 -5.35 13.38 4.28
N GLU A 33 -4.78 13.98 5.33
CA GLU A 33 -3.48 14.67 5.27
C GLU A 33 -2.36 13.75 4.76
N ASP A 34 -2.32 12.50 5.22
CA ASP A 34 -1.31 11.53 4.76
C ASP A 34 -1.45 11.28 3.26
N LEU A 35 -2.66 11.11 2.76
CA LEU A 35 -2.94 10.93 1.32
C LEU A 35 -2.53 12.17 0.52
N GLN A 36 -2.87 13.35 0.99
CA GLN A 36 -2.51 14.62 0.35
C GLN A 36 -1.00 14.79 0.28
N ASN A 37 -0.29 14.48 1.36
CA ASN A 37 1.17 14.58 1.40
C ASN A 37 1.84 13.60 0.42
N VAL A 38 1.33 12.37 0.29
CA VAL A 38 1.84 11.42 -0.71
C VAL A 38 1.58 11.94 -2.12
N MET A 39 0.37 12.41 -2.40
CA MET A 39 0.03 12.97 -3.72
C MET A 39 0.90 14.14 -4.11
N ALA A 40 1.25 15.00 -3.14
CA ALA A 40 2.12 16.16 -3.37
C ALA A 40 3.54 15.76 -3.82
N GLU A 41 4.02 14.58 -3.44
CA GLU A 41 5.34 14.07 -3.83
C GLU A 41 5.32 13.35 -5.20
N LEU A 42 4.14 13.02 -5.73
CA LEU A 42 3.99 12.26 -6.96
C LEU A 42 3.67 13.18 -8.15
N ASP A 43 4.57 13.16 -9.12
CA ASP A 43 4.49 13.94 -10.35
C ASP A 43 4.96 13.06 -11.52
N LYS A 44 4.31 13.18 -12.68
CA LYS A 44 4.64 12.38 -13.87
C LYS A 44 6.03 12.64 -14.43
N SER A 45 6.66 13.75 -14.08
CA SER A 45 8.05 14.07 -14.44
C SER A 45 9.08 13.30 -13.62
N LYS A 46 8.68 12.72 -12.50
CA LYS A 46 9.55 11.97 -11.58
C LYS A 46 9.37 10.47 -11.78
N ARG A 47 10.49 9.73 -11.72
CA ARG A 47 10.44 8.28 -11.70
C ARG A 47 10.06 7.80 -10.29
N VAL A 48 9.25 6.74 -10.22
CA VAL A 48 8.78 6.16 -8.97
C VAL A 48 9.32 4.75 -8.83
N PHE A 49 9.96 4.46 -7.70
CA PHE A 49 10.46 3.13 -7.35
C PHE A 49 9.62 2.59 -6.20
N VAL A 50 8.95 1.47 -6.42
CA VAL A 50 8.09 0.82 -5.43
C VAL A 50 8.75 -0.44 -4.91
N ALA A 51 8.76 -0.64 -3.60
CA ALA A 51 9.31 -1.84 -2.96
C ALA A 51 8.35 -2.42 -1.92
N GLY A 52 8.31 -3.73 -1.82
CA GLY A 52 7.51 -4.46 -0.85
C GLY A 52 7.78 -5.96 -0.95
N GLU A 53 7.55 -6.68 0.15
CA GLU A 53 7.77 -8.12 0.25
C GLU A 53 6.47 -8.86 0.61
N GLY A 54 6.42 -10.16 0.32
CA GLY A 54 5.30 -11.03 0.67
C GLY A 54 3.96 -10.55 0.11
N ARG A 55 2.90 -10.71 0.86
CA ARG A 55 1.54 -10.29 0.47
C ARG A 55 1.44 -8.78 0.25
N SER A 56 2.09 -7.99 1.11
CA SER A 56 2.18 -6.53 0.92
C SER A 56 2.92 -6.19 -0.37
N GLY A 57 3.92 -6.97 -0.74
CA GLY A 57 4.64 -6.85 -2.00
C GLY A 57 3.75 -7.08 -3.22
N PHE A 58 2.82 -8.04 -3.17
CA PHE A 58 1.84 -8.24 -4.25
C PHE A 58 0.90 -7.06 -4.40
N SER A 59 0.43 -6.48 -3.29
CA SER A 59 -0.37 -5.25 -3.34
C SER A 59 0.44 -4.07 -3.89
N ALA A 60 1.70 -3.96 -3.50
CA ALA A 60 2.62 -2.94 -4.00
C ALA A 60 2.88 -3.09 -5.51
N ARG A 61 2.99 -4.32 -6.02
CA ARG A 61 3.11 -4.60 -7.46
C ARG A 61 1.85 -4.17 -8.22
N GLY A 62 0.68 -4.49 -7.70
CA GLY A 62 -0.58 -4.03 -8.27
C GLY A 62 -0.70 -2.51 -8.31
N PHE A 63 -0.24 -1.84 -7.27
CA PHE A 63 -0.15 -0.39 -7.22
C PHE A 63 0.81 0.18 -8.26
N ALA A 64 2.01 -0.40 -8.39
CA ALA A 64 2.98 0.00 -9.40
C ALA A 64 2.40 -0.13 -10.81
N MET A 65 1.72 -1.24 -11.09
CA MET A 65 1.03 -1.44 -12.37
C MET A 65 -0.03 -0.35 -12.61
N ARG A 66 -0.83 0.01 -11.62
CA ARG A 66 -1.85 1.05 -11.78
C ARG A 66 -1.22 2.43 -11.99
N LEU A 67 -0.13 2.75 -11.31
CA LEU A 67 0.62 3.98 -11.58
C LEU A 67 1.08 4.05 -13.04
N MET A 68 1.59 2.94 -13.59
CA MET A 68 1.96 2.85 -14.99
C MET A 68 0.75 3.13 -15.89
N HIS A 69 -0.40 2.53 -15.61
CA HIS A 69 -1.63 2.75 -16.38
C HIS A 69 -2.04 4.22 -16.46
N ILE A 70 -1.83 4.96 -15.38
CA ILE A 70 -2.22 6.38 -15.30
C ILE A 70 -1.09 7.34 -15.67
N GLY A 71 0.00 6.82 -16.26
CA GLY A 71 1.03 7.61 -16.94
C GLY A 71 2.31 7.89 -16.17
N TYR A 72 2.50 7.27 -15.00
CA TYR A 72 3.75 7.39 -14.25
C TYR A 72 4.83 6.48 -14.81
N THR A 73 6.07 6.92 -14.74
CA THR A 73 7.24 6.07 -14.96
C THR A 73 7.56 5.37 -13.63
N VAL A 74 7.27 4.09 -13.56
CA VAL A 74 7.36 3.33 -12.31
C VAL A 74 8.16 2.05 -12.51
N TYR A 75 8.93 1.71 -11.47
CA TYR A 75 9.70 0.47 -11.40
C TYR A 75 9.39 -0.23 -10.08
N PHE A 76 9.33 -1.55 -10.11
CA PHE A 76 9.28 -2.35 -8.90
C PHE A 76 10.69 -2.85 -8.58
N VAL A 77 11.20 -2.47 -7.41
CA VAL A 77 12.58 -2.75 -7.00
C VAL A 77 12.83 -4.25 -6.94
N GLY A 78 13.92 -4.70 -7.55
CA GLY A 78 14.29 -6.11 -7.64
C GLY A 78 13.91 -6.78 -8.96
N GLU A 79 13.13 -6.15 -9.80
CA GLU A 79 12.88 -6.60 -11.16
C GLU A 79 14.17 -6.49 -12.00
N THR A 80 14.34 -7.42 -12.95
CA THR A 80 15.56 -7.50 -13.79
C THR A 80 15.92 -6.19 -14.47
N ILE A 81 14.92 -5.39 -14.85
CA ILE A 81 15.11 -4.13 -15.56
C ILE A 81 15.04 -2.91 -14.64
N THR A 82 15.19 -3.07 -13.32
CA THR A 82 15.22 -1.95 -12.39
C THR A 82 16.47 -1.10 -12.63
N PRO A 83 16.33 0.17 -13.07
CA PRO A 83 17.49 1.04 -13.25
C PRO A 83 18.00 1.58 -11.92
N ALA A 84 19.16 2.20 -11.94
CA ALA A 84 19.70 2.89 -10.78
C ALA A 84 18.80 4.07 -10.38
N MET A 85 18.58 4.22 -9.08
CA MET A 85 17.91 5.39 -8.51
C MET A 85 18.79 6.63 -8.62
N LYS A 86 18.18 7.77 -8.88
CA LYS A 86 18.87 9.06 -9.03
C LYS A 86 18.18 10.13 -8.19
N GLU A 87 18.95 11.16 -7.81
CA GLU A 87 18.41 12.34 -7.14
C GLU A 87 17.18 12.90 -7.90
N GLY A 88 16.13 13.23 -7.15
CA GLY A 88 14.86 13.70 -7.69
C GLY A 88 13.83 12.61 -7.98
N ASP A 89 14.22 11.35 -8.00
CA ASP A 89 13.28 10.23 -8.05
C ASP A 89 12.50 10.09 -6.72
N VAL A 90 11.44 9.31 -6.74
CA VAL A 90 10.61 9.01 -5.56
C VAL A 90 10.70 7.51 -5.26
N PHE A 91 10.85 7.17 -3.99
CA PHE A 91 10.81 5.80 -3.49
C PHE A 91 9.59 5.61 -2.60
N ILE A 92 8.82 4.56 -2.84
CA ILE A 92 7.68 4.16 -2.02
C ILE A 92 7.94 2.78 -1.46
N GLY A 93 8.23 2.70 -0.17
CA GLY A 93 8.40 1.44 0.56
C GLY A 93 7.13 1.02 1.27
N VAL A 94 6.70 -0.21 1.03
CA VAL A 94 5.48 -0.80 1.61
C VAL A 94 5.85 -1.92 2.56
N SER A 95 5.54 -1.76 3.83
CA SER A 95 5.76 -2.79 4.86
C SER A 95 4.77 -2.59 6.00
N GLY A 96 3.92 -3.58 6.25
CA GLY A 96 2.93 -3.50 7.31
C GLY A 96 3.56 -3.28 8.68
N SER A 97 4.55 -4.07 9.05
CA SER A 97 5.31 -3.90 10.30
C SER A 97 6.29 -2.72 10.26
N GLY A 98 6.64 -2.25 9.06
CA GLY A 98 7.72 -1.29 8.85
C GLY A 98 9.11 -1.82 9.19
N LYS A 99 9.25 -3.14 9.34
CA LYS A 99 10.50 -3.81 9.76
C LYS A 99 11.11 -4.72 8.69
N SER A 100 10.50 -4.84 7.52
CA SER A 100 11.02 -5.65 6.42
C SER A 100 12.44 -5.18 6.09
N ALA A 101 13.43 -6.05 6.29
CA ALA A 101 14.84 -5.68 6.17
C ALA A 101 15.19 -5.17 4.76
N SER A 102 14.71 -5.84 3.72
CA SER A 102 14.96 -5.44 2.34
C SER A 102 14.35 -4.08 2.03
N VAL A 103 13.11 -3.83 2.45
CA VAL A 103 12.41 -2.56 2.20
C VAL A 103 13.07 -1.41 2.97
N VAL A 104 13.45 -1.64 4.24
CA VAL A 104 14.15 -0.65 5.05
C VAL A 104 15.52 -0.31 4.45
N ASN A 105 16.28 -1.33 4.01
CA ASN A 105 17.58 -1.12 3.37
C ASN A 105 17.43 -0.35 2.04
N ASP A 106 16.44 -0.68 1.23
CA ASP A 106 16.17 0.05 -0.01
C ASP A 106 15.77 1.50 0.26
N ALA A 107 14.99 1.75 1.31
CA ALA A 107 14.64 3.10 1.73
C ALA A 107 15.87 3.92 2.14
N LYS A 108 16.81 3.31 2.88
CA LYS A 108 18.07 3.95 3.25
C LYS A 108 18.91 4.32 2.03
N LYS A 109 19.05 3.38 1.10
CA LYS A 109 19.75 3.62 -0.19
C LYS A 109 19.11 4.74 -0.98
N ALA A 110 17.78 4.75 -1.06
CA ALA A 110 17.03 5.79 -1.75
C ALA A 110 17.27 7.16 -1.12
N LYS A 111 17.21 7.24 0.20
CA LYS A 111 17.49 8.47 0.94
C LYS A 111 18.90 8.98 0.70
N GLU A 112 19.91 8.11 0.75
CA GLU A 112 21.31 8.45 0.47
C GLU A 112 21.52 8.94 -0.97
N ALA A 113 20.76 8.38 -1.94
CA ALA A 113 20.80 8.78 -3.33
C ALA A 113 20.04 10.08 -3.64
N GLY A 114 19.40 10.69 -2.65
CA GLY A 114 18.66 11.94 -2.81
C GLY A 114 17.22 11.79 -3.28
N LEU A 115 16.64 10.60 -3.14
CA LEU A 115 15.23 10.38 -3.42
C LEU A 115 14.35 10.90 -2.28
N THR A 116 13.13 11.30 -2.65
CA THR A 116 12.06 11.47 -1.67
C THR A 116 11.57 10.08 -1.27
N VAL A 117 11.66 9.76 0.01
CA VAL A 117 11.21 8.47 0.55
C VAL A 117 9.81 8.61 1.14
N ILE A 118 8.91 7.76 0.67
CA ILE A 118 7.55 7.61 1.19
C ILE A 118 7.44 6.22 1.81
N ALA A 119 6.95 6.15 3.05
CA ALA A 119 6.64 4.90 3.73
C ALA A 119 5.13 4.67 3.75
N VAL A 120 4.71 3.46 3.43
CA VAL A 120 3.33 2.98 3.60
C VAL A 120 3.37 1.83 4.59
N THR A 121 2.81 2.05 5.77
CA THR A 121 2.97 1.13 6.91
C THR A 121 1.81 1.23 7.89
N SER A 122 1.63 0.19 8.70
CA SER A 122 0.73 0.23 9.87
C SER A 122 1.35 0.92 11.08
N LYS A 123 2.68 1.05 11.11
CA LYS A 123 3.45 1.47 12.30
C LYS A 123 4.19 2.78 12.03
N PRO A 124 3.66 3.92 12.50
CA PRO A 124 4.28 5.23 12.25
C PRO A 124 5.64 5.43 12.93
N GLU A 125 5.95 4.62 13.94
CA GLU A 125 7.25 4.66 14.66
C GLU A 125 8.24 3.59 14.19
N SER A 126 7.94 2.90 13.10
CA SER A 126 8.76 1.80 12.60
C SER A 126 10.07 2.27 11.97
N PRO A 127 11.06 1.37 11.81
CA PRO A 127 12.30 1.67 11.11
C PRO A 127 12.09 2.25 9.70
N LEU A 128 11.14 1.72 8.94
CA LEU A 128 10.80 2.26 7.62
C LEU A 128 10.27 3.71 7.71
N ALA A 129 9.34 3.95 8.62
CA ALA A 129 8.75 5.29 8.80
C ALA A 129 9.82 6.34 9.15
N LYS A 130 10.83 5.96 9.93
CA LYS A 130 11.94 6.85 10.32
C LYS A 130 12.82 7.29 9.15
N GLU A 131 12.88 6.50 8.09
CA GLU A 131 13.62 6.85 6.88
C GLU A 131 12.82 7.76 5.93
N ALA A 132 11.52 7.89 6.15
CA ALA A 132 10.62 8.54 5.21
C ALA A 132 10.42 10.03 5.51
N LYS A 133 10.35 10.83 4.45
CA LYS A 133 9.87 12.21 4.49
C LYS A 133 8.36 12.26 4.72
N THR A 134 7.64 11.34 4.12
CA THR A 134 6.17 11.24 4.17
C THR A 134 5.77 9.83 4.54
N VAL A 135 4.85 9.69 5.47
CA VAL A 135 4.33 8.40 5.94
C VAL A 135 2.83 8.34 5.73
N LEU A 136 2.39 7.33 4.99
CA LEU A 136 0.99 6.96 4.90
C LEU A 136 0.72 5.83 5.89
N VAL A 137 0.00 6.13 6.95
CA VAL A 137 -0.33 5.16 8.00
C VAL A 137 -1.66 4.49 7.68
N ILE A 138 -1.60 3.17 7.55
CA ILE A 138 -2.79 2.31 7.39
C ILE A 138 -2.82 1.40 8.62
N PRO A 139 -3.60 1.74 9.66
CA PRO A 139 -3.46 1.13 10.98
C PRO A 139 -4.15 -0.24 11.09
N GLY A 140 -3.91 -1.10 10.11
CA GLY A 140 -4.37 -2.48 10.10
C GLY A 140 -3.43 -3.40 10.87
N THR A 141 -4.00 -4.46 11.45
CA THR A 141 -3.25 -5.49 12.18
C THR A 141 -2.23 -6.17 11.28
N VAL A 142 -1.03 -6.39 11.81
CA VAL A 142 0.07 -7.11 11.16
C VAL A 142 0.45 -8.36 11.97
N LYS A 143 1.19 -9.28 11.34
CA LYS A 143 1.51 -10.59 11.90
C LYS A 143 2.22 -10.56 13.26
N GLY A 144 2.94 -9.51 13.57
CA GLY A 144 3.64 -9.33 14.85
C GLY A 144 2.76 -8.84 15.98
N ASP A 145 1.54 -8.39 15.70
CA ASP A 145 0.62 -7.91 16.71
C ASP A 145 0.01 -9.08 17.51
N THR A 146 0.01 -8.95 18.83
CA THR A 146 -0.48 -9.95 19.77
C THR A 146 -1.34 -9.31 20.86
N GLY A 147 -2.11 -10.13 21.58
CA GLY A 147 -2.99 -9.64 22.65
C GLY A 147 -4.03 -8.64 22.12
N GLU A 148 -4.22 -7.53 22.82
CA GLU A 148 -5.16 -6.48 22.45
C GLU A 148 -4.78 -5.78 21.13
N ALA A 149 -3.47 -5.66 20.86
CA ALA A 149 -2.97 -5.09 19.59
C ALA A 149 -3.35 -5.93 18.37
N ARG A 150 -3.68 -7.22 18.55
CA ARG A 150 -4.14 -8.08 17.45
C ARG A 150 -5.40 -7.51 16.79
N GLY A 151 -6.44 -7.19 17.58
CA GLY A 151 -7.64 -6.44 17.16
C GLY A 151 -8.35 -6.95 15.89
N SER A 152 -8.12 -8.18 15.45
CA SER A 152 -8.66 -8.74 14.22
C SER A 152 -8.96 -10.22 14.37
N ILE A 153 -10.03 -10.68 13.75
CA ILE A 153 -10.36 -12.11 13.62
C ILE A 153 -9.52 -12.78 12.54
N GLN A 154 -8.86 -11.99 11.69
CA GLN A 154 -8.12 -12.47 10.53
C GLN A 154 -6.69 -12.86 10.89
N LEU A 155 -6.08 -13.68 10.04
CA LEU A 155 -4.75 -14.22 10.24
C LEU A 155 -3.65 -13.24 9.80
N LEU A 156 -2.54 -13.29 10.51
CA LEU A 156 -1.32 -12.59 10.13
C LEU A 156 -1.55 -11.10 9.81
N SER A 157 -1.19 -10.65 8.62
CA SER A 157 -1.35 -9.27 8.19
C SER A 157 -2.50 -9.07 7.19
N SER A 158 -3.45 -10.00 7.14
CA SER A 158 -4.55 -9.95 6.15
C SER A 158 -5.32 -8.63 6.22
N LEU A 159 -5.64 -8.15 7.41
CA LEU A 159 -6.38 -6.89 7.57
C LEU A 159 -5.57 -5.69 7.05
N PHE A 160 -4.27 -5.63 7.35
CA PHE A 160 -3.41 -4.62 6.78
C PHE A 160 -3.36 -4.72 5.25
N ASP A 161 -3.14 -5.91 4.70
CA ASP A 161 -3.00 -6.13 3.25
C ASP A 161 -4.27 -5.75 2.48
N GLN A 162 -5.45 -6.08 3.00
CA GLN A 162 -6.74 -5.71 2.40
C GLN A 162 -6.96 -4.20 2.41
N SER A 163 -6.70 -3.57 3.56
CA SER A 163 -6.83 -2.13 3.74
C SER A 163 -5.79 -1.36 2.91
N LEU A 164 -4.59 -1.90 2.79
CA LEU A 164 -3.52 -1.41 1.92
C LEU A 164 -3.96 -1.38 0.46
N HIS A 165 -4.49 -2.49 -0.04
CA HIS A 165 -4.93 -2.60 -1.43
C HIS A 165 -5.98 -1.54 -1.77
N ILE A 166 -6.99 -1.40 -0.94
CA ILE A 166 -8.08 -0.41 -1.13
C ILE A 166 -7.54 1.02 -1.04
N THR A 167 -6.67 1.29 -0.08
CA THR A 167 -6.10 2.64 0.11
C THR A 167 -5.20 3.04 -1.07
N LEU A 168 -4.39 2.12 -1.57
CA LEU A 168 -3.54 2.39 -2.75
C LEU A 168 -4.38 2.56 -4.01
N ASP A 169 -5.47 1.81 -4.18
CA ASP A 169 -6.44 2.03 -5.26
C ASP A 169 -7.09 3.42 -5.17
N ALA A 170 -7.48 3.83 -3.97
CA ALA A 170 -8.02 5.17 -3.74
C ALA A 170 -7.00 6.25 -4.11
N LEU A 171 -5.74 6.07 -3.74
CA LEU A 171 -4.65 6.98 -4.10
C LEU A 171 -4.51 7.11 -5.62
N CYS A 172 -4.50 6.00 -6.35
CA CYS A 172 -4.44 6.02 -7.82
C CYS A 172 -5.66 6.70 -8.44
N LEU A 173 -6.85 6.47 -7.90
CA LEU A 173 -8.08 7.14 -8.36
C LEU A 173 -7.99 8.65 -8.14
N LEU A 174 -7.51 9.09 -6.98
CA LEU A 174 -7.31 10.51 -6.67
C LEU A 174 -6.27 11.16 -7.59
N LEU A 175 -5.16 10.46 -7.84
CA LEU A 175 -4.12 10.92 -8.79
C LEU A 175 -4.69 11.06 -10.20
N SER A 176 -5.49 10.09 -10.65
CA SER A 176 -6.12 10.15 -11.99
C SER A 176 -7.06 11.35 -12.12
N ARG A 177 -7.80 11.66 -11.07
CA ARG A 177 -8.69 12.84 -11.04
C ARG A 177 -7.90 14.14 -11.06
N ARG A 178 -6.86 14.24 -10.25
CA ARG A 178 -5.98 15.41 -10.23
C ARG A 178 -5.34 15.67 -11.59
N ASP A 179 -4.87 14.60 -12.24
CA ASP A 179 -4.12 14.65 -13.50
C ASP A 179 -5.04 14.56 -14.73
N HIS A 180 -6.36 14.50 -14.56
CA HIS A 180 -7.36 14.38 -15.61
C HIS A 180 -7.14 13.18 -16.53
N THR A 181 -6.71 12.04 -15.96
CA THR A 181 -6.48 10.79 -16.69
C THR A 181 -7.76 9.97 -16.76
N ALA A 182 -8.29 9.74 -17.95
CA ALA A 182 -9.51 8.99 -18.16
C ALA A 182 -9.28 7.47 -18.18
N ASN A 183 -10.34 6.69 -17.95
CA ASN A 183 -10.28 5.23 -18.01
C ASN A 183 -9.82 4.71 -19.38
N GLU A 184 -10.17 5.38 -20.46
CA GLU A 184 -9.73 5.04 -21.82
C GLU A 184 -8.22 5.13 -21.97
N THR A 185 -7.58 6.14 -21.37
CA THR A 185 -6.13 6.29 -21.36
C THR A 185 -5.46 5.15 -20.59
N ALA A 186 -5.98 4.80 -19.44
CA ALA A 186 -5.52 3.67 -18.64
C ALA A 186 -5.69 2.34 -19.39
N THR A 187 -6.81 2.15 -20.07
CA THR A 187 -7.11 0.96 -20.86
C THR A 187 -6.09 0.79 -22.00
N LYS A 188 -5.71 1.87 -22.68
CA LYS A 188 -4.70 1.83 -23.74
C LYS A 188 -3.30 1.53 -23.23
N ALA A 189 -2.99 1.86 -21.98
CA ALA A 189 -1.71 1.57 -21.36
C ALA A 189 -1.61 0.15 -20.81
N HIS A 190 -2.74 -0.54 -20.68
CA HIS A 190 -2.79 -1.93 -20.21
C HIS A 190 -2.38 -2.89 -21.35
N TRP A 191 -1.47 -3.82 -21.02
CA TRP A 191 -1.00 -4.85 -21.94
C TRP A 191 -2.03 -5.95 -22.16
#